data_d5196da48be8856bd1dd285fdbd0c833
#
_entry.id   d5196da48be8856bd1dd285fdbd0c833
#
_cell.length_a   1.000
_cell.length_b   1.000
_cell.length_c   1.000
_cell.angle_alpha   90.00
_cell.angle_beta   90.00
_cell.angle_gamma   90.00
#
_symmetry.space_group_name_H-M   'P 1'
#
loop_
_entity.id
_entity.type
_entity.pdbx_description
1 polymer ?
#
loop_
_entity_poly.entity_id
_entity_poly.type
_entity_poly.pdbx_seq_one_letter_code
_entity_poly.pdbx_strand_id
1 'polypeptide(L)'
;MLETTVVVIGGGATGMGTLRDLAMRGVPAILLEQGGLAHGTSSRFHGLLHSGARYAVNDPTSAKECIEENMILRRIGKGCVEETEGFFVLTKEDDPNYVEPWLEGCKNAGISAKEISVMEALELEPNLAKDIVRVFRVPDSCVDGFRLCSHNKMSATRYGAKVFFYHQVTGKNQKNGKVR
;
A
#
# COMPACT_ATOMS: atom_id res chain seq x y z
N MET A 1 -18.72 -2.18 30.60
CA MET A 1 -18.49 -1.12 29.59
C MET A 1 -17.02 -1.13 29.30
N LEU A 2 -16.60 -1.13 28.02
CA LEU A 2 -15.19 -1.00 27.66
C LEU A 2 -14.84 0.48 27.60
N GLU A 3 -13.74 0.86 28.25
CA GLU A 3 -13.17 2.20 28.17
C GLU A 3 -11.84 2.13 27.44
N THR A 4 -11.56 3.11 26.58
CA THR A 4 -10.33 3.23 25.81
C THR A 4 -10.03 4.68 25.50
N THR A 5 -8.80 4.99 25.14
CA THR A 5 -8.40 6.35 24.74
C THR A 5 -8.76 6.64 23.28
N VAL A 6 -8.64 5.62 22.41
CA VAL A 6 -8.88 5.76 20.97
C VAL A 6 -9.78 4.65 20.47
N VAL A 7 -10.74 5.01 19.62
CA VAL A 7 -11.55 4.06 18.83
C VAL A 7 -11.18 4.23 17.35
N VAL A 8 -10.71 3.17 16.74
CA VAL A 8 -10.44 3.09 15.29
C VAL A 8 -11.66 2.47 14.62
N ILE A 9 -12.20 3.11 13.59
CA ILE A 9 -13.36 2.61 12.84
C ILE A 9 -12.88 2.14 11.46
N GLY A 10 -13.06 0.86 11.19
CA GLY A 10 -12.69 0.21 9.94
C GLY A 10 -11.46 -0.70 10.06
N GLY A 11 -11.61 -1.96 9.62
CA GLY A 11 -10.61 -3.04 9.72
C GLY A 11 -9.81 -3.28 8.44
N GLY A 12 -9.65 -2.27 7.59
CA GLY A 12 -8.79 -2.30 6.42
C GLY A 12 -7.31 -2.00 6.74
N ALA A 13 -6.48 -1.87 5.71
CA ALA A 13 -5.03 -1.63 5.86
C ALA A 13 -4.71 -0.41 6.73
N THR A 14 -5.38 0.72 6.49
CA THR A 14 -5.20 1.96 7.26
C THR A 14 -5.57 1.77 8.73
N GLY A 15 -6.79 1.24 9.02
CA GLY A 15 -7.25 1.07 10.40
C GLY A 15 -6.42 0.07 11.18
N MET A 16 -6.03 -1.06 10.56
CA MET A 16 -5.17 -2.05 11.21
C MET A 16 -3.74 -1.52 11.44
N GLY A 17 -3.20 -0.74 10.49
CA GLY A 17 -1.91 -0.07 10.66
C GLY A 17 -1.95 0.95 11.79
N THR A 18 -2.97 1.80 11.82
CA THR A 18 -3.19 2.79 12.90
C THR A 18 -3.33 2.11 14.26
N LEU A 19 -4.15 1.06 14.35
CA LEU A 19 -4.32 0.31 15.60
C LEU A 19 -3.00 -0.27 16.11
N ARG A 20 -2.20 -0.84 15.20
CA ARG A 20 -0.89 -1.38 15.53
C ARG A 20 0.05 -0.30 16.07
N ASP A 21 0.15 0.83 15.39
CA ASP A 21 1.03 1.93 15.80
C ASP A 21 0.62 2.49 17.16
N LEU A 22 -0.67 2.73 17.40
CA LEU A 22 -1.19 3.15 18.70
C LEU A 22 -0.83 2.14 19.80
N ALA A 23 -1.06 0.86 19.56
CA ALA A 23 -0.77 -0.20 20.54
C ALA A 23 0.73 -0.30 20.84
N MET A 24 1.59 -0.22 19.83
CA MET A 24 3.07 -0.22 20.02
C MET A 24 3.55 0.99 20.82
N ARG A 25 2.85 2.12 20.75
CA ARG A 25 3.13 3.33 21.57
C ARG A 25 2.50 3.27 22.96
N GLY A 26 1.85 2.17 23.32
CA GLY A 26 1.19 2.02 24.63
C GLY A 26 -0.12 2.82 24.77
N VAL A 27 -0.69 3.31 23.67
CA VAL A 27 -1.98 4.01 23.68
C VAL A 27 -3.12 3.01 23.69
N PRO A 28 -3.98 2.99 24.73
CA PRO A 28 -5.12 2.08 24.77
C PRO A 28 -6.07 2.35 23.60
N ALA A 29 -6.23 1.36 22.72
CA ALA A 29 -7.04 1.48 21.52
C ALA A 29 -7.90 0.22 21.28
N ILE A 30 -9.08 0.44 20.71
CA ILE A 30 -9.95 -0.62 20.17
C ILE A 30 -10.27 -0.32 18.71
N LEU A 31 -10.53 -1.38 17.94
CA LEU A 31 -10.99 -1.25 16.57
C LEU A 31 -12.35 -1.92 16.41
N LEU A 32 -13.25 -1.22 15.72
CA LEU A 32 -14.56 -1.70 15.33
C LEU A 32 -14.64 -1.81 13.82
N GLU A 33 -15.02 -2.98 13.32
CA GLU A 33 -15.19 -3.28 11.89
C GLU A 33 -16.58 -3.90 11.67
N GLN A 34 -17.32 -3.37 10.69
CA GLN A 34 -18.68 -3.83 10.39
C GLN A 34 -18.74 -5.24 9.78
N GLY A 35 -17.70 -5.64 9.09
CA GLY A 35 -17.57 -6.96 8.47
C GLY A 35 -16.45 -7.79 9.09
N GLY A 36 -15.86 -8.65 8.30
CA GLY A 36 -14.63 -9.39 8.62
C GLY A 36 -13.37 -8.56 8.38
N LEU A 37 -12.22 -9.18 8.64
CA LEU A 37 -10.92 -8.58 8.39
C LEU A 37 -10.77 -8.18 6.92
N ALA A 38 -10.29 -6.97 6.66
CA ALA A 38 -10.07 -6.43 5.31
C ALA A 38 -11.32 -6.48 4.40
N HIS A 39 -12.52 -6.42 4.96
CA HIS A 39 -13.79 -6.60 4.26
C HIS A 39 -14.01 -5.63 3.09
N GLY A 40 -13.45 -4.43 3.16
CA GLY A 40 -13.59 -3.39 2.13
C GLY A 40 -12.53 -3.47 1.00
N THR A 41 -12.03 -2.32 0.60
CA THR A 41 -11.07 -2.15 -0.50
C THR A 41 -9.77 -2.92 -0.29
N SER A 42 -9.33 -3.12 0.95
CA SER A 42 -8.04 -3.75 1.26
C SER A 42 -7.92 -5.22 0.83
N SER A 43 -9.03 -5.89 0.47
CA SER A 43 -9.02 -7.23 -0.13
C SER A 43 -9.47 -7.25 -1.60
N ARG A 44 -9.72 -6.07 -2.20
CA ARG A 44 -10.31 -5.93 -3.54
C ARG A 44 -9.50 -5.00 -4.45
N PHE A 45 -8.22 -4.85 -4.17
CA PHE A 45 -7.31 -4.07 -4.99
C PHE A 45 -6.46 -5.00 -5.87
N HIS A 46 -5.67 -4.44 -6.77
CA HIS A 46 -4.88 -5.19 -7.75
C HIS A 46 -3.64 -5.91 -7.18
N GLY A 47 -3.36 -5.80 -5.88
CA GLY A 47 -2.25 -6.49 -5.22
C GLY A 47 -0.87 -5.88 -5.43
N LEU A 48 -0.76 -4.68 -6.01
CA LEU A 48 0.52 -4.02 -6.23
C LEU A 48 0.86 -3.05 -5.11
N LEU A 49 2.10 -3.09 -4.69
CA LEU A 49 2.75 -2.09 -3.85
C LEU A 49 3.62 -1.21 -4.77
N HIS A 50 3.04 -0.11 -5.21
CA HIS A 50 3.68 0.78 -6.19
C HIS A 50 4.89 1.52 -5.63
N SER A 51 5.90 1.71 -6.47
CA SER A 51 7.05 2.57 -6.21
C SER A 51 6.74 4.07 -6.34
N GLY A 52 5.58 4.41 -6.90
CA GLY A 52 5.22 5.79 -7.21
C GLY A 52 5.63 6.27 -8.61
N ALA A 53 6.25 5.43 -9.44
CA ALA A 53 6.73 5.79 -10.77
C ALA A 53 5.64 6.39 -11.69
N ARG A 54 4.36 6.00 -11.52
CA ARG A 54 3.23 6.59 -12.24
C ARG A 54 2.97 8.06 -11.93
N TYR A 55 3.47 8.56 -10.81
CA TYR A 55 3.30 9.94 -10.37
C TYR A 55 4.50 10.83 -10.68
N ALA A 56 5.60 10.26 -11.20
CA ALA A 56 6.89 10.90 -11.32
C ALA A 56 6.87 12.25 -12.06
N VAL A 57 5.98 12.42 -13.06
CA VAL A 57 5.82 13.67 -13.83
C VAL A 57 4.75 14.57 -13.23
N ASN A 58 3.58 14.01 -12.93
CA ASN A 58 2.39 14.81 -12.63
C ASN A 58 2.23 15.14 -11.15
N ASP A 59 2.86 14.37 -10.26
CA ASP A 59 2.80 14.55 -8.81
C ASP A 59 4.10 14.04 -8.14
N PRO A 60 5.20 14.79 -8.25
CA PRO A 60 6.51 14.38 -7.70
C PRO A 60 6.50 14.17 -6.19
N THR A 61 5.61 14.85 -5.46
CA THR A 61 5.47 14.68 -4.01
C THR A 61 4.93 13.29 -3.70
N SER A 62 3.82 12.91 -4.33
CA SER A 62 3.27 11.56 -4.16
C SER A 62 4.22 10.48 -4.67
N ALA A 63 5.00 10.74 -5.73
CA ALA A 63 6.01 9.79 -6.20
C ALA A 63 7.04 9.49 -5.11
N LYS A 64 7.55 10.53 -4.44
CA LYS A 64 8.53 10.40 -3.36
C LYS A 64 7.94 9.70 -2.14
N GLU A 65 6.76 10.09 -1.70
CA GLU A 65 6.08 9.45 -0.57
C GLU A 65 5.83 7.96 -0.84
N CYS A 66 5.39 7.61 -2.05
CA CYS A 66 5.14 6.22 -2.43
C CYS A 66 6.41 5.36 -2.36
N ILE A 67 7.55 5.84 -2.89
CA ILE A 67 8.78 5.04 -2.84
C ILE A 67 9.30 4.89 -1.41
N GLU A 68 9.21 5.92 -0.58
CA GLU A 68 9.60 5.85 0.82
C GLU A 68 8.78 4.80 1.57
N GLU A 69 7.45 4.81 1.42
CA GLU A 69 6.56 3.82 2.03
C GLU A 69 6.74 2.42 1.45
N ASN A 70 6.96 2.29 0.13
CA ASN A 70 7.28 1.02 -0.51
C ASN A 70 8.51 0.37 0.12
N MET A 71 9.60 1.13 0.27
CA MET A 71 10.85 0.64 0.88
C MET A 71 10.66 0.24 2.35
N ILE A 72 9.83 0.96 3.10
CA ILE A 72 9.49 0.60 4.48
C ILE A 72 8.72 -0.72 4.50
N LEU A 73 7.66 -0.84 3.70
CA LEU A 73 6.82 -2.04 3.67
C LEU A 73 7.58 -3.28 3.18
N ARG A 74 8.46 -3.17 2.20
CA ARG A 74 9.36 -4.26 1.78
C ARG A 74 10.23 -4.74 2.93
N ARG A 75 10.70 -3.84 3.79
CA ARG A 75 11.54 -4.18 4.94
C ARG A 75 10.75 -4.83 6.08
N ILE A 76 9.58 -4.27 6.44
CA ILE A 76 8.82 -4.72 7.62
C ILE A 76 7.70 -5.71 7.30
N GLY A 77 7.24 -5.76 6.05
CA GLY A 77 6.12 -6.58 5.58
C GLY A 77 6.54 -7.96 5.07
N LYS A 78 7.68 -8.50 5.52
CA LYS A 78 8.14 -9.83 5.14
C LYS A 78 7.05 -10.88 5.37
N GLY A 79 6.76 -11.66 4.33
CA GLY A 79 5.69 -12.66 4.33
C GLY A 79 4.33 -12.17 3.82
N CYS A 80 4.17 -10.86 3.54
CA CYS A 80 3.03 -10.32 2.80
C CYS A 80 3.42 -9.42 1.63
N VAL A 81 4.71 -9.08 1.47
CA VAL A 81 5.25 -8.33 0.34
C VAL A 81 6.25 -9.22 -0.41
N GLU A 82 6.09 -9.32 -1.72
CA GLU A 82 6.97 -10.02 -2.64
C GLU A 82 7.62 -9.01 -3.59
N GLU A 83 8.95 -9.02 -3.67
CA GLU A 83 9.75 -8.10 -4.48
C GLU A 83 9.78 -8.59 -5.93
N THR A 84 8.68 -8.39 -6.64
CA THR A 84 8.47 -8.86 -8.02
C THR A 84 8.96 -7.89 -9.08
N GLU A 85 9.22 -6.64 -8.69
CA GLU A 85 9.38 -5.50 -9.59
C GLU A 85 8.12 -5.24 -10.46
N GLY A 86 8.18 -4.25 -11.34
CA GLY A 86 7.12 -3.93 -12.27
C GLY A 86 7.69 -3.35 -13.56
N PHE A 87 6.90 -3.36 -14.63
CA PHE A 87 7.27 -2.78 -15.90
C PHE A 87 6.46 -1.51 -16.19
N PHE A 88 7.17 -0.48 -16.62
CA PHE A 88 6.61 0.62 -17.37
C PHE A 88 6.97 0.41 -18.83
N VAL A 89 5.99 0.38 -19.69
CA VAL A 89 6.15 0.08 -21.11
C VAL A 89 5.74 1.27 -21.95
N LEU A 90 6.44 1.48 -23.07
CA LEU A 90 6.05 2.39 -24.13
C LEU A 90 5.63 1.56 -25.35
N THR A 91 4.45 1.81 -25.85
CA THR A 91 3.94 1.22 -27.10
C THR A 91 4.17 2.16 -28.28
N LYS A 92 3.86 1.70 -29.50
CA LYS A 92 3.97 2.54 -30.70
C LYS A 92 3.00 3.72 -30.72
N GLU A 93 1.92 3.63 -29.93
CA GLU A 93 0.86 4.65 -29.87
C GLU A 93 1.15 5.73 -28.81
N ASP A 94 2.09 5.47 -27.89
CA ASP A 94 2.46 6.40 -26.82
C ASP A 94 3.39 7.51 -27.32
N ASP A 95 3.35 8.67 -26.64
CA ASP A 95 4.27 9.78 -26.93
C ASP A 95 5.68 9.47 -26.42
N PRO A 96 6.68 9.27 -27.32
CA PRO A 96 8.05 8.98 -26.91
C PRO A 96 8.71 10.13 -26.14
N ASN A 97 8.23 11.37 -26.28
CA ASN A 97 8.77 12.53 -25.57
C ASN A 97 8.44 12.51 -24.07
N TYR A 98 7.50 11.67 -23.64
CA TYR A 98 7.16 11.50 -22.22
C TYR A 98 8.25 10.76 -21.44
N VAL A 99 9.10 9.99 -22.10
CA VAL A 99 10.06 9.10 -21.45
C VAL A 99 11.11 9.88 -20.66
N GLU A 100 11.75 10.88 -21.26
CA GLU A 100 12.82 11.63 -20.59
C GLU A 100 12.32 12.41 -19.36
N PRO A 101 11.20 13.18 -19.42
CA PRO A 101 10.60 13.78 -18.23
C PRO A 101 10.24 12.77 -17.15
N TRP A 102 9.76 11.58 -17.55
CA TRP A 102 9.41 10.53 -16.60
C TRP A 102 10.65 9.93 -15.92
N LEU A 103 11.74 9.66 -16.67
CA LEU A 103 13.00 9.19 -16.09
C LEU A 103 13.60 10.22 -15.12
N GLU A 104 13.56 11.50 -15.49
CA GLU A 104 14.02 12.58 -14.61
C GLU A 104 13.17 12.67 -13.35
N GLY A 105 11.84 12.58 -13.47
CA GLY A 105 10.91 12.55 -12.34
C GLY A 105 11.16 11.35 -11.42
N CYS A 106 11.37 10.15 -11.96
CA CYS A 106 11.74 8.97 -11.19
C CYS A 106 13.03 9.19 -10.41
N LYS A 107 14.06 9.69 -11.08
CA LYS A 107 15.36 9.99 -10.46
C LYS A 107 15.22 11.00 -9.31
N ASN A 108 14.47 12.06 -9.51
CA ASN A 108 14.23 13.10 -8.50
C ASN A 108 13.45 12.59 -7.29
N ALA A 109 12.54 11.65 -7.50
CA ALA A 109 11.80 10.98 -6.43
C ALA A 109 12.61 9.87 -5.72
N GLY A 110 13.78 9.47 -6.26
CA GLY A 110 14.57 8.35 -5.73
C GLY A 110 14.09 6.98 -6.20
N ILE A 111 13.31 6.93 -7.28
CA ILE A 111 12.80 5.69 -7.89
C ILE A 111 13.81 5.20 -8.93
N SER A 112 14.32 3.98 -8.76
CA SER A 112 15.16 3.33 -9.76
C SER A 112 14.31 2.91 -10.96
N ALA A 113 14.55 3.53 -12.12
CA ALA A 113 13.95 3.11 -13.38
C ALA A 113 15.08 2.64 -14.31
N LYS A 114 15.11 1.35 -14.64
CA LYS A 114 16.16 0.72 -15.45
C LYS A 114 15.57 0.25 -16.77
N GLU A 115 16.06 0.78 -17.87
CA GLU A 115 15.68 0.28 -19.20
C GLU A 115 16.24 -1.12 -19.43
N ILE A 116 15.43 -2.00 -19.98
CA ILE A 116 15.77 -3.35 -20.42
C ILE A 116 15.33 -3.56 -21.86
N SER A 117 15.88 -4.56 -22.55
CA SER A 117 15.43 -4.89 -23.89
C SER A 117 14.02 -5.46 -23.90
N VAL A 118 13.27 -5.21 -24.98
CA VAL A 118 11.93 -5.80 -25.18
C VAL A 118 11.99 -7.33 -25.15
N MET A 119 13.09 -7.91 -25.65
CA MET A 119 13.30 -9.34 -25.64
C MET A 119 13.43 -9.89 -24.22
N GLU A 120 14.24 -9.25 -23.36
CA GLU A 120 14.36 -9.60 -21.95
C GLU A 120 13.01 -9.48 -21.21
N ALA A 121 12.25 -8.42 -21.51
CA ALA A 121 10.93 -8.24 -20.92
C ALA A 121 9.94 -9.34 -21.34
N LEU A 122 9.96 -9.78 -22.60
CA LEU A 122 9.12 -10.87 -23.11
C LEU A 122 9.54 -12.24 -22.58
N GLU A 123 10.82 -12.44 -22.24
CA GLU A 123 11.26 -13.66 -21.54
C GLU A 123 10.74 -13.70 -20.10
N LEU A 124 10.66 -12.56 -19.42
CA LEU A 124 10.14 -12.44 -18.06
C LEU A 124 8.61 -12.50 -18.01
N GLU A 125 7.94 -11.86 -18.97
CA GLU A 125 6.48 -11.82 -19.09
C GLU A 125 6.05 -12.01 -20.55
N PRO A 126 5.83 -13.28 -20.96
CA PRO A 126 5.52 -13.61 -22.37
C PRO A 126 4.19 -13.05 -22.88
N ASN A 127 3.29 -12.62 -21.98
CA ASN A 127 1.98 -12.09 -22.32
C ASN A 127 1.96 -10.56 -22.55
N LEU A 128 3.11 -9.91 -22.53
CA LEU A 128 3.20 -8.49 -22.87
C LEU A 128 2.75 -8.24 -24.32
N ALA A 129 2.21 -7.04 -24.57
CA ALA A 129 1.77 -6.62 -25.88
C ALA A 129 2.95 -6.62 -26.89
N LYS A 130 2.69 -7.01 -28.14
CA LYS A 130 3.71 -7.17 -29.18
C LYS A 130 4.18 -5.86 -29.81
N ASP A 131 3.50 -4.78 -29.55
CA ASP A 131 3.77 -3.43 -30.07
C ASP A 131 4.61 -2.56 -29.13
N ILE A 132 5.10 -3.14 -28.04
CA ILE A 132 6.02 -2.48 -27.10
C ILE A 132 7.32 -2.13 -27.81
N VAL A 133 7.79 -0.89 -27.59
CA VAL A 133 9.03 -0.36 -28.16
C VAL A 133 10.11 -0.07 -27.11
N ARG A 134 9.71 0.25 -25.86
CA ARG A 134 10.66 0.43 -24.74
C ARG A 134 10.06 -0.15 -23.45
N VAL A 135 10.91 -0.66 -22.57
CA VAL A 135 10.51 -1.23 -21.27
C VAL A 135 11.45 -0.75 -20.18
N PHE A 136 10.88 -0.33 -19.07
CA PHE A 136 11.61 0.09 -17.87
C PHE A 136 11.17 -0.73 -16.66
N ARG A 137 12.13 -1.31 -15.95
CA ARG A 137 11.90 -1.97 -14.66
C ARG A 137 11.90 -0.93 -13.55
N VAL A 138 10.92 -1.02 -12.66
CA VAL A 138 10.78 -0.17 -11.47
C VAL A 138 10.61 -1.04 -10.24
N PRO A 139 10.94 -0.54 -9.02
CA PRO A 139 10.88 -1.31 -7.79
C PRO A 139 9.45 -1.42 -7.23
N ASP A 140 8.47 -1.73 -8.08
CA ASP A 140 7.15 -2.15 -7.63
C ASP A 140 7.25 -3.52 -6.95
N SER A 141 6.24 -3.90 -6.21
CA SER A 141 6.17 -5.19 -5.52
C SER A 141 4.74 -5.71 -5.52
N CYS A 142 4.53 -6.98 -5.26
CA CYS A 142 3.22 -7.50 -4.94
C CYS A 142 3.01 -7.47 -3.43
N VAL A 143 1.76 -7.20 -3.00
CA VAL A 143 1.39 -7.24 -1.59
C VAL A 143 0.07 -7.98 -1.40
N ASP A 144 0.07 -8.96 -0.47
CA ASP A 144 -1.14 -9.60 0.02
C ASP A 144 -1.78 -8.71 1.09
N GLY A 145 -2.81 -7.96 0.69
CA GLY A 145 -3.50 -7.01 1.57
C GLY A 145 -4.21 -7.68 2.75
N PHE A 146 -4.69 -8.92 2.58
CA PHE A 146 -5.30 -9.66 3.68
C PHE A 146 -4.26 -10.08 4.72
N ARG A 147 -3.11 -10.62 4.27
CA ARG A 147 -1.98 -10.95 5.16
C ARG A 147 -1.45 -9.71 5.86
N LEU A 148 -1.31 -8.59 5.16
CA LEU A 148 -0.87 -7.32 5.75
C LEU A 148 -1.80 -6.89 6.90
N CYS A 149 -3.11 -6.90 6.68
CA CYS A 149 -4.09 -6.59 7.72
C CYS A 149 -4.04 -7.60 8.88
N SER A 150 -3.88 -8.89 8.58
CA SER A 150 -3.77 -9.95 9.58
C SER A 150 -2.52 -9.79 10.46
N HIS A 151 -1.37 -9.52 9.87
CA HIS A 151 -0.13 -9.29 10.61
C HIS A 151 -0.22 -8.05 11.50
N ASN A 152 -0.79 -6.96 11.00
CA ASN A 152 -1.02 -5.76 11.80
C ASN A 152 -1.97 -6.03 12.97
N LYS A 153 -3.07 -6.76 12.74
CA LYS A 153 -3.98 -7.20 13.82
C LYS A 153 -3.25 -8.04 14.86
N MET A 154 -2.50 -9.07 14.44
CA MET A 154 -1.76 -9.94 15.35
C MET A 154 -0.76 -9.14 16.19
N SER A 155 -0.03 -8.22 15.56
CA SER A 155 0.89 -7.33 16.26
C SER A 155 0.15 -6.44 17.26
N ALA A 156 -0.90 -5.73 16.84
CA ALA A 156 -1.68 -4.87 17.71
C ALA A 156 -2.23 -5.59 18.94
N THR A 157 -2.76 -6.81 18.77
CA THR A 157 -3.31 -7.60 19.87
C THR A 157 -2.24 -8.08 20.85
N ARG A 158 -1.01 -8.36 20.39
CA ARG A 158 0.14 -8.65 21.28
C ARG A 158 0.49 -7.47 22.18
N TYR A 159 0.26 -6.24 21.74
CA TYR A 159 0.45 -5.01 22.52
C TYR A 159 -0.83 -4.56 23.24
N GLY A 160 -1.84 -5.44 23.36
CA GLY A 160 -3.03 -5.22 24.20
C GLY A 160 -4.22 -4.54 23.52
N ALA A 161 -4.14 -4.19 22.22
CA ALA A 161 -5.29 -3.67 21.50
C ALA A 161 -6.37 -4.74 21.31
N LYS A 162 -7.63 -4.30 21.21
CA LYS A 162 -8.78 -5.19 20.98
C LYS A 162 -9.41 -4.89 19.64
N VAL A 163 -9.85 -5.93 18.93
CA VAL A 163 -10.52 -5.83 17.62
C VAL A 163 -11.86 -6.53 17.70
N PHE A 164 -12.89 -5.84 17.26
CA PHE A 164 -14.26 -6.35 17.21
C PHE A 164 -14.74 -6.33 15.76
N PHE A 165 -14.89 -7.51 15.19
CA PHE A 165 -15.50 -7.71 13.88
C PHE A 165 -17.00 -7.81 13.99
N TYR A 166 -17.71 -7.56 12.90
CA TYR A 166 -19.17 -7.56 12.82
C TYR A 166 -19.82 -6.57 13.79
N HIS A 167 -19.13 -5.44 14.02
CA HIS A 167 -19.57 -4.35 14.88
C HIS A 167 -19.63 -3.06 14.06
N GLN A 168 -20.80 -2.77 13.52
CA GLN A 168 -21.03 -1.54 12.76
C GLN A 168 -21.23 -0.36 13.72
N VAL A 169 -20.46 0.71 13.51
CA VAL A 169 -20.69 1.99 14.20
C VAL A 169 -21.82 2.73 13.49
N THR A 170 -22.95 2.88 14.17
CA THR A 170 -24.14 3.56 13.62
C THR A 170 -24.28 5.00 14.09
N GLY A 171 -23.52 5.40 15.10
CA GLY A 171 -23.55 6.75 15.64
C GLY A 171 -22.56 6.92 16.78
N LYS A 172 -22.45 8.16 17.24
CA LYS A 172 -21.67 8.51 18.43
C LYS A 172 -22.48 9.43 19.33
N ASN A 173 -22.39 9.22 20.63
CA ASN A 173 -22.89 10.16 21.63
C ASN A 173 -21.71 10.81 22.31
N GLN A 174 -21.75 12.13 22.49
CA GLN A 174 -20.72 12.87 23.22
C GLN A 174 -21.33 13.54 24.46
N LYS A 175 -20.73 13.28 25.60
CA LYS A 175 -21.13 13.91 26.86
C LYS A 175 -19.86 14.23 27.67
N ASN A 176 -19.73 15.48 28.11
CA ASN A 176 -18.59 15.94 28.91
C ASN A 176 -17.22 15.61 28.31
N GLY A 177 -17.05 15.83 26.99
CA GLY A 177 -15.79 15.55 26.29
C GLY A 177 -15.49 14.08 26.01
N LYS A 178 -16.32 13.15 26.48
CA LYS A 178 -16.17 11.71 26.21
C LYS A 178 -17.14 11.27 25.12
N VAL A 179 -16.64 10.44 24.21
CA VAL A 179 -17.46 9.77 23.18
C VAL A 179 -17.95 8.43 23.72
N ARG A 180 -19.22 8.13 23.45
CA ARG A 180 -19.86 6.86 23.81
C ARG A 180 -20.58 6.28 22.61
#